data_d7cddfaa3bd1c463898eb50e8764dee3
#
_entry.id   d7cddfaa3bd1c463898eb50e8764dee3
#
_cell.length_a   1.000
_cell.length_b   1.000
_cell.length_c   1.000
_cell.angle_alpha   90.00
_cell.angle_beta   90.00
_cell.angle_gamma   90.00
#
_symmetry.space_group_name_H-M   'P 1'
#
loop_
_entity.id
_entity.type
_entity.pdbx_description
1 polymer ?
#
loop_
_entity_poly.entity_id
_entity_poly.type
_entity_poly.pdbx_seq_one_letter_code
_entity_poly.pdbx_strand_id
1 'polypeptide(L)'
;LGDIAQACGAIQDISENHPDDQIHILTTKPYFELFRKNPFIHNVILDKRLSRFNLIYLYLLMRTLKKLNIKKVYDLQNSSRTKFYKNILFPKANFNTWSSSETTLPSNISKEEFDKDPVLNRFDHQLKTSGIKTEHTMKPDFSWAVTDINNLKQKLYLDKYIVLFPFCSAHLTHKKWPHYNELI
;
A
#
# COMPACT_ATOMS: atom_id res chain seq x y z
N LEU A 1 -9.06 0.57 1.66
CA LEU A 1 -8.45 1.17 2.85
C LEU A 1 -7.71 0.12 3.69
N GLY A 2 -8.29 -1.07 3.90
CA GLY A 2 -7.67 -2.14 4.69
C GLY A 2 -6.26 -2.50 4.24
N ASP A 3 -6.05 -2.70 2.94
CA ASP A 3 -4.73 -3.02 2.37
C ASP A 3 -3.70 -1.90 2.65
N ILE A 4 -4.16 -0.63 2.66
CA ILE A 4 -3.29 0.51 2.98
C ILE A 4 -2.89 0.48 4.45
N ALA A 5 -3.84 0.22 5.35
CA ALA A 5 -3.55 0.12 6.79
C ALA A 5 -2.55 -1.01 7.08
N GLN A 6 -2.73 -2.16 6.43
CA GLN A 6 -1.78 -3.29 6.54
C GLN A 6 -0.39 -2.96 6.02
N ALA A 7 -0.27 -2.14 4.97
CA ALA A 7 1.02 -1.76 4.39
C ALA A 7 1.78 -0.70 5.21
N CYS A 8 1.13 -0.01 6.17
CA CYS A 8 1.78 1.09 6.90
C CYS A 8 3.00 0.66 7.70
N GLY A 9 2.96 -0.50 8.36
CA GLY A 9 4.12 -1.03 9.07
C GLY A 9 5.29 -1.36 8.13
N ALA A 10 4.99 -1.96 6.97
CA ALA A 10 5.99 -2.23 5.95
C ALA A 10 6.62 -0.94 5.38
N ILE A 11 5.83 0.11 5.18
CA ILE A 11 6.31 1.42 4.73
C ILE A 11 7.23 2.05 5.78
N GLN A 12 6.88 1.95 7.06
CA GLN A 12 7.71 2.43 8.17
C GLN A 12 9.05 1.69 8.20
N ASP A 13 9.05 0.35 8.18
CA ASP A 13 10.27 -0.46 8.15
C ASP A 13 11.16 -0.11 6.94
N ILE A 14 10.57 0.08 5.76
CA ILE A 14 11.32 0.53 4.57
C ILE A 14 11.99 1.88 4.85
N SER A 15 11.26 2.84 5.39
CA SER A 15 11.80 4.19 5.67
C SER A 15 12.92 4.15 6.69
N GLU A 16 12.77 3.41 7.76
CA GLU A 16 13.77 3.31 8.83
C GLU A 16 15.05 2.58 8.40
N ASN A 17 14.94 1.63 7.45
CA ASN A 17 16.11 0.95 6.86
C ASN A 17 16.77 1.75 5.73
N HIS A 18 16.19 2.90 5.34
CA HIS A 18 16.73 3.80 4.31
C HIS A 18 16.81 5.25 4.82
N PRO A 19 17.53 5.53 5.93
CA PRO A 19 17.51 6.83 6.60
C PRO A 19 18.05 7.96 5.72
N ASP A 20 18.96 7.65 4.79
CA ASP A 20 19.60 8.61 3.89
C ASP A 20 18.90 8.73 2.52
N ASP A 21 17.86 7.95 2.28
CA ASP A 21 17.12 7.94 1.01
C ASP A 21 15.76 8.64 1.16
N GLN A 22 15.28 9.23 0.07
CA GLN A 22 13.93 9.79 0.00
C GLN A 22 12.92 8.71 -0.37
N ILE A 23 11.95 8.49 0.49
CA ILE A 23 10.87 7.53 0.26
C ILE A 23 9.74 8.18 -0.55
N HIS A 24 9.48 7.64 -1.72
CA HIS A 24 8.39 8.07 -2.60
C HIS A 24 7.34 6.98 -2.70
N ILE A 25 6.06 7.34 -2.64
CA ILE A 25 4.96 6.40 -2.84
C ILE A 25 4.20 6.71 -4.13
N LEU A 26 3.95 5.68 -4.94
CA LEU A 26 3.03 5.74 -6.08
C LEU A 26 1.68 5.21 -5.64
N THR A 27 0.66 6.05 -5.64
CA THR A 27 -0.68 5.67 -5.16
C THR A 27 -1.80 6.27 -6.01
N THR A 28 -3.03 5.83 -5.79
CA THR A 28 -4.22 6.29 -6.52
C THR A 28 -4.88 7.47 -5.83
N LYS A 29 -5.72 8.21 -6.56
CA LYS A 29 -6.40 9.42 -6.09
C LYS A 29 -7.08 9.29 -4.72
N PRO A 30 -7.82 8.20 -4.39
CA PRO A 30 -8.48 8.08 -3.08
C PRO A 30 -7.54 8.10 -1.88
N TYR A 31 -6.27 7.72 -2.06
CA TYR A 31 -5.29 7.59 -0.98
C TYR A 31 -4.20 8.65 -1.03
N PHE A 32 -4.22 9.52 -2.05
CA PHE A 32 -3.18 10.52 -2.27
C PHE A 32 -3.05 11.46 -1.06
N GLU A 33 -4.15 12.07 -0.62
CA GLU A 33 -4.15 12.99 0.52
C GLU A 33 -3.88 12.28 1.86
N LEU A 34 -4.27 11.00 1.97
CA LEU A 34 -3.95 10.20 3.14
C LEU A 34 -2.44 10.01 3.28
N PHE A 35 -1.76 9.57 2.22
CA PHE A 35 -0.33 9.34 2.25
C PHE A 35 0.51 10.61 2.39
N ARG A 36 -0.01 11.78 2.00
CA ARG A 36 0.65 13.07 2.27
C ARG A 36 0.80 13.39 3.75
N LYS A 37 0.01 12.77 4.60
CA LYS A 37 0.10 12.91 6.07
C LYS A 37 1.06 11.89 6.70
N ASN A 38 1.51 10.90 5.95
CA ASN A 38 2.36 9.85 6.48
C ASN A 38 3.78 10.40 6.72
N PRO A 39 4.30 10.33 7.97
CA PRO A 39 5.60 10.91 8.33
C PRO A 39 6.80 10.20 7.70
N PHE A 40 6.62 8.97 7.22
CA PHE A 40 7.66 8.15 6.59
C PHE A 40 7.80 8.36 5.08
N ILE A 41 6.98 9.25 4.49
CA ILE A 41 6.92 9.46 3.04
C ILE A 41 7.34 10.89 2.71
N HIS A 42 8.36 11.04 1.86
CA HIS A 42 8.85 12.33 1.41
C HIS A 42 8.02 12.92 0.26
N ASN A 43 7.52 12.05 -0.64
CA ASN A 43 6.73 12.52 -1.76
C ASN A 43 5.70 11.47 -2.20
N VAL A 44 4.51 11.95 -2.58
CA VAL A 44 3.40 11.13 -3.07
C VAL A 44 3.20 11.38 -4.55
N ILE A 45 3.23 10.33 -5.35
CA ILE A 45 3.06 10.36 -6.81
C ILE A 45 1.70 9.78 -7.15
N LEU A 46 0.92 10.54 -7.93
CA LEU A 46 -0.43 10.13 -8.32
C LEU A 46 -0.40 9.18 -9.52
N ASP A 47 -0.83 7.94 -9.31
CA ASP A 47 -1.22 7.03 -10.38
C ASP A 47 -2.70 7.28 -10.76
N LYS A 48 -2.94 7.89 -11.92
CA LYS A 48 -4.29 8.11 -12.45
C LYS A 48 -4.96 6.82 -12.95
N ARG A 49 -4.23 5.72 -13.00
CA ARG A 49 -4.71 4.41 -13.52
C ARG A 49 -5.40 4.49 -14.89
N LEU A 50 -4.93 5.35 -15.77
CA LEU A 50 -5.45 5.41 -17.14
C LEU A 50 -5.15 4.11 -17.89
N SER A 51 -5.76 3.93 -19.04
CA SER A 51 -5.54 2.76 -19.90
C SER A 51 -4.05 2.45 -20.10
N ARG A 52 -3.69 1.17 -20.14
CA ARG A 52 -2.32 0.70 -20.44
C ARG A 52 -1.86 1.08 -21.85
N PHE A 53 -2.80 1.45 -22.73
CA PHE A 53 -2.54 1.92 -24.08
C PHE A 53 -2.41 3.46 -24.19
N ASN A 54 -2.60 4.19 -23.07
CA ASN A 54 -2.37 5.63 -23.06
C ASN A 54 -0.87 5.94 -22.96
N LEU A 55 -0.21 5.97 -24.11
CA LEU A 55 1.24 6.16 -24.21
C LEU A 55 1.69 7.52 -23.66
N ILE A 56 0.88 8.57 -23.83
CA ILE A 56 1.18 9.90 -23.30
C ILE A 56 1.25 9.85 -21.78
N TYR A 57 0.27 9.23 -21.15
CA TYR A 57 0.25 9.07 -19.70
C TYR A 57 1.45 8.26 -19.22
N LEU A 58 1.74 7.13 -19.85
CA LEU A 58 2.88 6.28 -19.50
C LEU A 58 4.22 7.03 -19.64
N TYR A 59 4.37 7.81 -20.72
CA TYR A 59 5.54 8.64 -20.93
C TYR A 59 5.70 9.70 -19.83
N LEU A 60 4.62 10.41 -19.47
CA LEU A 60 4.65 11.41 -18.42
C LEU A 60 4.96 10.78 -17.04
N LEU A 61 4.37 9.63 -16.73
CA LEU A 61 4.66 8.89 -15.50
C LEU A 61 6.12 8.45 -15.46
N MET A 62 6.62 7.87 -16.55
CA MET A 62 8.04 7.47 -16.68
C MET A 62 8.97 8.68 -16.49
N ARG A 63 8.66 9.81 -17.12
CA ARG A 63 9.44 11.05 -16.98
C ARG A 63 9.49 11.53 -15.53
N THR A 64 8.35 11.46 -14.83
CA THR A 64 8.28 11.81 -13.39
C THR A 64 9.16 10.88 -12.57
N LEU A 65 9.05 9.57 -12.75
CA LEU A 65 9.83 8.58 -12.00
C LEU A 65 11.33 8.68 -12.28
N LYS A 66 11.73 8.91 -13.54
CA LYS A 66 13.15 9.11 -13.91
C LYS A 66 13.79 10.30 -13.21
N LYS A 67 13.05 11.40 -13.01
CA LYS A 67 13.56 12.59 -12.29
C LYS A 67 13.87 12.31 -10.82
N LEU A 68 13.23 11.31 -10.23
CA LEU A 68 13.42 10.95 -8.83
C LEU A 68 14.61 10.01 -8.61
N ASN A 69 15.29 9.57 -9.68
CA ASN A 69 16.46 8.68 -9.61
C ASN A 69 16.22 7.46 -8.70
N ILE A 70 15.10 6.75 -8.91
CA ILE A 70 14.70 5.62 -8.10
C ILE A 70 15.74 4.50 -8.14
N LYS A 71 16.32 4.17 -7.00
CA LYS A 71 17.33 3.11 -6.84
C LYS A 71 16.68 1.74 -6.62
N LYS A 72 15.63 1.69 -5.80
CA LYS A 72 14.92 0.45 -5.44
C LYS A 72 13.41 0.68 -5.36
N VAL A 73 12.65 -0.32 -5.75
CA VAL A 73 11.18 -0.33 -5.67
C VAL A 73 10.73 -1.47 -4.78
N TYR A 74 9.83 -1.19 -3.86
CA TYR A 74 9.12 -2.18 -3.06
C TYR A 74 7.65 -2.22 -3.53
N ASP A 75 7.28 -3.26 -4.28
CA ASP A 75 5.92 -3.47 -4.75
C ASP A 75 5.10 -4.20 -3.69
N LEU A 76 4.40 -3.45 -2.85
CA LEU A 76 3.53 -3.99 -1.81
C LEU A 76 2.13 -4.34 -2.34
N GLN A 77 1.79 -3.94 -3.57
CA GLN A 77 0.49 -4.24 -4.17
C GLN A 77 0.48 -5.57 -4.92
N ASN A 78 1.59 -5.95 -5.56
CA ASN A 78 1.77 -7.21 -6.30
C ASN A 78 0.64 -7.49 -7.32
N SER A 79 0.20 -6.47 -8.06
CA SER A 79 -0.91 -6.55 -9.00
C SER A 79 -0.43 -6.71 -10.44
N SER A 80 -1.32 -7.15 -11.34
CA SER A 80 -1.03 -7.20 -12.78
C SER A 80 -0.65 -5.83 -13.35
N ARG A 81 -1.06 -4.73 -12.69
CA ARG A 81 -0.69 -3.37 -13.07
C ARG A 81 0.71 -3.01 -12.63
N THR A 82 1.10 -3.36 -11.43
CA THR A 82 2.47 -3.11 -10.95
C THR A 82 3.47 -3.95 -11.73
N LYS A 83 3.11 -5.18 -12.09
CA LYS A 83 3.90 -6.02 -13.02
C LYS A 83 4.07 -5.36 -14.39
N PHE A 84 3.00 -4.79 -14.94
CA PHE A 84 3.06 -4.01 -16.19
C PHE A 84 3.99 -2.79 -16.03
N TYR A 85 3.91 -2.05 -14.92
CA TYR A 85 4.81 -0.92 -14.65
C TYR A 85 6.26 -1.35 -14.53
N LYS A 86 6.55 -2.46 -13.83
CA LYS A 86 7.90 -3.05 -13.77
C LYS A 86 8.48 -3.19 -15.18
N ASN A 87 7.74 -3.83 -16.08
CA ASN A 87 8.22 -4.15 -17.43
C ASN A 87 8.40 -2.90 -18.31
N ILE A 88 7.52 -1.90 -18.20
CA ILE A 88 7.52 -0.74 -19.10
C ILE A 88 8.33 0.44 -18.54
N LEU A 89 8.18 0.73 -17.24
CA LEU A 89 8.79 1.91 -16.62
C LEU A 89 10.18 1.60 -16.04
N PHE A 90 10.44 0.33 -15.71
CA PHE A 90 11.69 -0.15 -15.13
C PHE A 90 12.24 -1.38 -15.89
N PRO A 91 12.50 -1.29 -17.19
CA PRO A 91 12.86 -2.46 -18.02
C PRO A 91 14.18 -3.12 -17.60
N LYS A 92 15.02 -2.44 -16.81
CA LYS A 92 16.28 -2.98 -16.25
C LYS A 92 16.12 -3.47 -14.80
N ALA A 93 14.88 -3.51 -14.27
CA ALA A 93 14.64 -3.96 -12.91
C ALA A 93 14.98 -5.44 -12.74
N ASN A 94 15.74 -5.75 -11.70
CA ASN A 94 16.16 -7.09 -11.30
C ASN A 94 15.82 -7.31 -9.81
N PHE A 95 16.17 -8.45 -9.25
CA PHE A 95 15.94 -8.79 -7.83
C PHE A 95 16.45 -7.72 -6.86
N ASN A 96 17.60 -7.10 -7.13
CA ASN A 96 18.18 -6.11 -6.23
C ASN A 96 17.45 -4.76 -6.27
N THR A 97 16.85 -4.42 -7.41
CA THR A 97 16.21 -3.12 -7.64
C THR A 97 14.67 -3.15 -7.58
N TRP A 98 14.06 -4.35 -7.62
CA TRP A 98 12.61 -4.54 -7.52
C TRP A 98 12.26 -5.67 -6.57
N SER A 99 11.70 -5.34 -5.41
CA SER A 99 11.17 -6.27 -4.42
C SER A 99 9.66 -6.43 -4.60
N SER A 100 9.19 -7.65 -4.73
CA SER A 100 7.77 -8.00 -4.82
C SER A 100 7.57 -9.43 -4.32
N SER A 101 6.34 -9.87 -4.07
CA SER A 101 6.07 -11.27 -3.72
C SER A 101 6.56 -12.26 -4.78
N GLU A 102 6.62 -11.87 -6.06
CA GLU A 102 7.17 -12.71 -7.12
C GLU A 102 8.70 -12.82 -7.05
N THR A 103 9.40 -11.71 -6.77
CA THR A 103 10.88 -11.71 -6.75
C THR A 103 11.46 -12.26 -5.46
N THR A 104 10.66 -12.37 -4.41
CA THR A 104 11.05 -12.87 -3.09
C THR A 104 10.37 -14.19 -2.72
N LEU A 105 9.74 -14.85 -3.70
CA LEU A 105 9.04 -16.12 -3.48
C LEU A 105 10.02 -17.18 -2.93
N PRO A 106 9.66 -17.92 -1.87
CA PRO A 106 10.45 -19.04 -1.39
C PRO A 106 10.64 -20.12 -2.46
N SER A 107 11.81 -20.75 -2.51
CA SER A 107 12.22 -21.65 -3.60
C SER A 107 11.33 -22.86 -3.83
N ASN A 108 10.57 -23.28 -2.80
CA ASN A 108 9.80 -24.54 -2.83
C ASN A 108 8.28 -24.33 -2.74
N ILE A 109 7.81 -23.09 -2.91
CA ILE A 109 6.37 -22.76 -2.76
C ILE A 109 5.90 -22.08 -4.05
N SER A 110 4.72 -22.47 -4.55
CA SER A 110 4.09 -21.79 -5.68
C SER A 110 3.56 -20.41 -5.26
N LYS A 111 3.39 -19.51 -6.24
CA LYS A 111 2.82 -18.19 -5.95
C LYS A 111 1.39 -18.31 -5.40
N GLU A 112 0.60 -19.24 -5.93
CA GLU A 112 -0.78 -19.51 -5.50
C GLU A 112 -0.85 -19.99 -4.05
N GLU A 113 0.14 -20.73 -3.61
CA GLU A 113 0.26 -21.19 -2.22
C GLU A 113 0.69 -20.05 -1.32
N PHE A 114 1.74 -19.30 -1.69
CA PHE A 114 2.22 -18.14 -0.95
C PHE A 114 1.15 -17.05 -0.80
N ASP A 115 0.30 -16.86 -1.81
CA ASP A 115 -0.77 -15.85 -1.77
C ASP A 115 -1.90 -16.21 -0.78
N LYS A 116 -1.95 -17.44 -0.25
CA LYS A 116 -2.87 -17.84 0.83
C LYS A 116 -2.42 -17.37 2.21
N ASP A 117 -1.14 -17.08 2.38
CA ASP A 117 -0.61 -16.56 3.63
C ASP A 117 -1.21 -15.19 3.98
N PRO A 118 -1.34 -14.88 5.28
CA PRO A 118 -1.75 -13.54 5.72
C PRO A 118 -0.87 -12.45 5.10
N VAL A 119 -1.49 -11.35 4.71
CA VAL A 119 -0.81 -10.24 4.01
C VAL A 119 0.41 -9.74 4.77
N LEU A 120 0.32 -9.60 6.10
CA LEU A 120 1.44 -9.13 6.92
C LEU A 120 2.63 -10.10 6.89
N ASN A 121 2.36 -11.41 6.90
CA ASN A 121 3.42 -12.43 6.80
C ASN A 121 4.13 -12.35 5.44
N ARG A 122 3.37 -12.12 4.36
CA ARG A 122 3.93 -11.94 3.02
C ARG A 122 4.80 -10.68 2.91
N PHE A 123 4.38 -9.57 3.53
CA PHE A 123 5.20 -8.36 3.60
C PHE A 123 6.47 -8.58 4.42
N ASP A 124 6.36 -9.21 5.58
CA ASP A 124 7.49 -9.52 6.43
C ASP A 124 8.53 -10.38 5.69
N HIS A 125 8.06 -11.44 5.03
CA HIS A 125 8.92 -12.29 4.20
C HIS A 125 9.57 -11.51 3.05
N GLN A 126 8.78 -10.72 2.30
CA GLN A 126 9.27 -9.92 1.17
C GLN A 126 10.36 -8.94 1.62
N LEU A 127 10.14 -8.24 2.72
CA LEU A 127 11.07 -7.23 3.23
C LEU A 127 12.34 -7.87 3.78
N LYS A 128 12.26 -8.92 4.59
CA LYS A 128 13.42 -9.66 5.10
C LYS A 128 14.27 -10.23 3.98
N THR A 129 13.66 -10.84 2.98
CA THR A 129 14.36 -11.35 1.79
C THR A 129 15.03 -10.23 0.99
N SER A 130 14.50 -9.01 1.06
CA SER A 130 15.09 -7.82 0.43
C SER A 130 16.13 -7.09 1.28
N GLY A 131 16.51 -7.66 2.44
CA GLY A 131 17.52 -7.11 3.34
C GLY A 131 16.99 -6.01 4.29
N ILE A 132 15.67 -5.90 4.48
CA ILE A 132 15.04 -4.96 5.41
C ILE A 132 14.84 -5.64 6.76
N LYS A 133 15.26 -5.00 7.84
CA LYS A 133 14.90 -5.39 9.20
C LYS A 133 13.45 -4.98 9.44
N THR A 134 12.59 -5.92 9.82
CA THR A 134 11.16 -5.67 10.07
C THR A 134 10.88 -5.61 11.57
N GLU A 135 10.35 -4.49 12.03
CA GLU A 135 9.91 -4.26 13.42
C GLU A 135 8.43 -3.88 13.50
N HIS A 136 7.94 -3.15 12.48
CA HIS A 136 6.61 -2.57 12.42
C HIS A 136 5.66 -3.33 11.48
N THR A 137 6.17 -4.08 10.52
CA THR A 137 5.37 -4.79 9.50
C THR A 137 4.26 -5.65 10.12
N MET A 138 4.56 -6.39 11.22
CA MET A 138 3.58 -7.24 11.88
C MET A 138 2.63 -6.50 12.83
N LYS A 139 2.91 -5.22 13.13
CA LYS A 139 2.13 -4.38 14.04
C LYS A 139 1.96 -2.98 13.43
N PRO A 140 1.26 -2.86 12.29
CA PRO A 140 1.16 -1.59 11.58
C PRO A 140 0.45 -0.54 12.45
N ASP A 141 1.07 0.62 12.61
CA ASP A 141 0.49 1.79 13.26
C ASP A 141 -0.11 2.74 12.20
N PHE A 142 -1.34 3.14 12.43
CA PHE A 142 -2.07 4.07 11.57
C PHE A 142 -2.45 5.36 12.30
N SER A 143 -1.89 5.60 13.49
CA SER A 143 -2.21 6.75 14.35
C SER A 143 -1.87 8.09 13.70
N TRP A 144 -0.89 8.15 12.82
CA TRP A 144 -0.53 9.34 12.04
C TRP A 144 -1.68 9.85 11.13
N ALA A 145 -2.66 9.01 10.81
CA ALA A 145 -3.81 9.36 9.98
C ALA A 145 -4.96 10.00 10.76
N VAL A 146 -4.86 10.07 12.08
CA VAL A 146 -5.91 10.66 12.94
C VAL A 146 -6.12 12.12 12.58
N THR A 147 -7.40 12.52 12.51
CA THR A 147 -7.82 13.90 12.31
C THR A 147 -8.84 14.29 13.37
N ASP A 148 -8.87 15.56 13.72
CA ASP A 148 -9.90 16.09 14.60
C ASP A 148 -11.29 15.96 13.96
N ILE A 149 -12.23 15.40 14.70
CA ILE A 149 -13.63 15.22 14.29
C ILE A 149 -14.60 16.09 15.12
N ASN A 150 -14.12 17.07 15.89
CA ASN A 150 -14.97 17.90 16.76
C ASN A 150 -16.09 18.59 15.98
N ASN A 151 -15.81 19.12 14.80
CA ASN A 151 -16.82 19.71 13.93
C ASN A 151 -17.91 18.70 13.52
N LEU A 152 -17.52 17.44 13.25
CA LEU A 152 -18.46 16.37 12.91
C LEU A 152 -19.29 15.99 14.13
N LYS A 153 -18.69 15.87 15.32
CA LYS A 153 -19.38 15.60 16.58
C LYS A 153 -20.42 16.67 16.89
N GLN A 154 -20.05 17.94 16.78
CA GLN A 154 -20.97 19.06 16.99
C GLN A 154 -22.13 19.04 16.00
N LYS A 155 -21.83 18.86 14.70
CA LYS A 155 -22.86 18.81 13.66
C LYS A 155 -23.87 17.67 13.84
N LEU A 156 -23.42 16.53 14.38
CA LEU A 156 -24.26 15.34 14.59
C LEU A 156 -24.74 15.21 16.04
N TYR A 157 -24.44 16.19 16.90
CA TYR A 157 -24.81 16.18 18.34
C TYR A 157 -24.30 14.92 19.06
N LEU A 158 -23.08 14.46 18.75
CA LEU A 158 -22.48 13.25 19.30
C LEU A 158 -21.67 13.54 20.57
N ASP A 159 -22.13 13.04 21.71
CA ASP A 159 -21.35 12.97 22.95
C ASP A 159 -20.60 11.62 23.03
N LYS A 160 -21.36 10.53 23.03
CA LYS A 160 -20.82 9.15 22.94
C LYS A 160 -21.32 8.53 21.65
N TYR A 161 -20.44 7.76 20.97
CA TYR A 161 -20.82 7.14 19.70
C TYR A 161 -20.09 5.81 19.49
N ILE A 162 -20.73 4.95 18.71
CA ILE A 162 -20.17 3.73 18.15
C ILE A 162 -20.16 3.90 16.64
N VAL A 163 -19.05 3.52 16.01
CA VAL A 163 -18.95 3.55 14.55
C VAL A 163 -19.15 2.13 14.01
N LEU A 164 -20.14 1.96 13.15
CA LEU A 164 -20.44 0.69 12.50
C LEU A 164 -20.09 0.75 11.02
N PHE A 165 -19.50 -0.33 10.48
CA PHE A 165 -19.17 -0.49 9.06
C PHE A 165 -19.95 -1.68 8.48
N PRO A 166 -21.28 -1.55 8.26
CA PRO A 166 -22.15 -2.67 7.90
C PRO A 166 -22.01 -3.13 6.45
N PHE A 167 -21.27 -2.38 5.63
CA PHE A 167 -21.15 -2.63 4.20
C PHE A 167 -19.77 -3.15 3.82
N CYS A 168 -19.73 -3.96 2.78
CA CYS A 168 -18.52 -4.44 2.12
C CYS A 168 -18.63 -4.25 0.60
N SER A 169 -17.53 -4.48 -0.12
CA SER A 169 -17.56 -4.47 -1.59
C SER A 169 -18.54 -5.51 -2.12
N ALA A 170 -19.23 -5.21 -3.22
CA ALA A 170 -20.29 -6.04 -3.78
C ALA A 170 -19.88 -7.52 -4.02
N HIS A 171 -18.60 -7.76 -4.38
CA HIS A 171 -18.07 -9.11 -4.58
C HIS A 171 -17.64 -9.81 -3.28
N LEU A 172 -17.76 -9.17 -2.12
CA LEU A 172 -17.39 -9.71 -0.80
C LEU A 172 -18.60 -9.84 0.13
N THR A 173 -19.78 -10.13 -0.40
CA THR A 173 -21.03 -10.23 0.36
C THR A 173 -20.97 -11.19 1.54
N HIS A 174 -20.15 -12.24 1.45
CA HIS A 174 -19.89 -13.20 2.54
C HIS A 174 -19.23 -12.55 3.78
N LYS A 175 -18.66 -11.35 3.66
CA LYS A 175 -18.11 -10.57 4.79
C LYS A 175 -19.15 -9.68 5.48
N LYS A 176 -20.36 -9.60 4.94
CA LYS A 176 -21.43 -8.82 5.53
C LYS A 176 -22.02 -9.58 6.71
N TRP A 177 -21.88 -9.04 7.91
CA TRP A 177 -22.52 -9.63 9.08
C TRP A 177 -24.04 -9.45 8.98
N PRO A 178 -24.87 -10.52 9.11
CA PRO A 178 -26.30 -10.44 8.86
C PRO A 178 -27.10 -9.80 10.01
N HIS A 179 -26.54 -9.73 11.21
CA HIS A 179 -27.24 -9.33 12.43
C HIS A 179 -27.06 -7.85 12.83
N TYR A 180 -26.68 -6.97 11.92
CA TYR A 180 -26.54 -5.55 12.23
C TYR A 180 -27.84 -4.91 12.70
N ASN A 181 -29.00 -5.36 12.19
CA ASN A 181 -30.32 -4.85 12.60
C ASN A 181 -30.71 -5.24 14.02
N GLU A 182 -30.09 -6.28 14.58
CA GLU A 182 -30.34 -6.73 15.96
C GLU A 182 -29.41 -6.00 16.95
N LEU A 183 -28.39 -5.29 16.45
CA LEU A 183 -27.42 -4.55 17.25
C LEU A 183 -27.88 -3.09 17.49
N ILE A 184 -28.71 -2.54 16.63
CA ILE A 184 -29.19 -1.16 16.65
C ILE A 184 -30.58 -1.09 17.30
#